data_32a6bf09bed756f705d16fb7382938d1
#
_entry.id   32a6bf09bed756f705d16fb7382938d1
#
_cell.length_a   1.000
_cell.length_b   1.000
_cell.length_c   1.000
_cell.angle_alpha   90.00
_cell.angle_beta   90.00
_cell.angle_gamma   90.00
#
_symmetry.space_group_name_H-M   'P 1'
#
loop_
_entity.id
_entity.type
_entity.pdbx_description
1 polymer ?
#
loop_
_entity_poly.entity_id
_entity_poly.type
_entity_poly.pdbx_seq_one_letter_code
_entity_poly.pdbx_strand_id
1 'polypeptide(L)'
;MTDPLLVLAWLVLAHLVSDFVLQTSAIAMAKGGSGRRALAGLGAHGLIVAACLLPVGLAYGGPGWAFLVLTAVSHVAIDRAKVVLTRRAAAAALAEAHRRHEGPQRADHLGRAWTPRPAALFVLDQAAHLAIAAGLWAVLLVPVAPIAAWTSTIDGWLGGWDRAVVHDVVSAAVVLLSLAIVNIQDAALLVAILVRPVEQSAGETRWGGRVAPATNPGPDAAPTAGGGSPIRRWSLRIGPFDARIEAEPGGPQPGSRPGAAGSGADSSTHGSGPLGPNARVGATIGVLERILIVVFVLTGSEAAVGFVVAAKTLARFRLLDDRDFAEYYLLGTLASVAVAIVSGLVARAALTTLLG
;
A
#
# COMPACT_ATOMS: atom_id res chain seq x y z
N MET A 1 5.85 -18.60 24.33
CA MET A 1 5.58 -17.25 23.79
C MET A 1 6.44 -16.16 24.47
N THR A 2 7.62 -16.53 24.93
CA THR A 2 8.61 -15.61 25.53
C THR A 2 9.81 -15.39 24.61
N ASP A 3 9.75 -15.92 23.38
CA ASP A 3 10.81 -15.74 22.39
C ASP A 3 10.86 -14.27 21.95
N PRO A 4 11.94 -13.54 22.21
CA PRO A 4 12.08 -12.15 21.83
C PRO A 4 12.00 -11.93 20.31
N LEU A 5 12.46 -12.90 19.50
CA LEU A 5 12.42 -12.80 18.04
C LEU A 5 10.99 -12.94 17.51
N LEU A 6 10.16 -13.80 18.11
CA LEU A 6 8.76 -13.89 17.78
C LEU A 6 8.01 -12.58 18.11
N VAL A 7 8.35 -11.96 19.25
CA VAL A 7 7.80 -10.64 19.60
C VAL A 7 8.19 -9.60 18.55
N LEU A 8 9.46 -9.55 18.14
CA LEU A 8 9.92 -8.63 17.08
C LEU A 8 9.19 -8.90 15.76
N ALA A 9 9.04 -10.16 15.35
CA ALA A 9 8.28 -10.52 14.14
C ALA A 9 6.82 -10.08 14.24
N TRP A 10 6.19 -10.23 15.42
CA TRP A 10 4.84 -9.71 15.67
C TRP A 10 4.77 -8.18 15.55
N LEU A 11 5.77 -7.44 16.04
CA LEU A 11 5.81 -5.98 15.90
C LEU A 11 5.90 -5.54 14.44
N VAL A 12 6.68 -6.26 13.62
CA VAL A 12 6.73 -6.05 12.17
C VAL A 12 5.34 -6.30 11.55
N LEU A 13 4.69 -7.41 11.89
CA LEU A 13 3.35 -7.70 11.41
C LEU A 13 2.34 -6.63 11.84
N ALA A 14 2.36 -6.21 13.10
CA ALA A 14 1.48 -5.17 13.64
C ALA A 14 1.64 -3.85 12.88
N HIS A 15 2.88 -3.44 12.58
CA HIS A 15 3.19 -2.27 11.75
C HIS A 15 2.62 -2.43 10.33
N LEU A 16 2.88 -3.55 9.65
CA LEU A 16 2.37 -3.80 8.30
C LEU A 16 0.84 -3.83 8.26
N VAL A 17 0.19 -4.44 9.25
CA VAL A 17 -1.27 -4.47 9.36
C VAL A 17 -1.83 -3.06 9.56
N SER A 18 -1.23 -2.25 10.43
CA SER A 18 -1.70 -0.88 10.68
C SER A 18 -1.58 0.00 9.44
N ASP A 19 -0.48 -0.12 8.68
CA ASP A 19 -0.17 0.77 7.57
C ASP A 19 -0.82 0.36 6.25
N PHE A 20 -0.94 -0.94 6.00
CA PHE A 20 -1.38 -1.44 4.70
C PHE A 20 -2.75 -2.11 4.72
N VAL A 21 -3.17 -2.71 5.83
CA VAL A 21 -4.44 -3.43 5.91
C VAL A 21 -5.54 -2.56 6.53
N LEU A 22 -5.25 -1.92 7.66
CA LEU A 22 -6.25 -1.14 8.42
C LEU A 22 -6.28 0.35 8.04
N GLN A 23 -5.25 0.86 7.39
CA GLN A 23 -5.24 2.24 6.90
C GLN A 23 -6.19 2.38 5.70
N THR A 24 -7.40 2.88 5.93
CA THR A 24 -8.37 3.14 4.86
C THR A 24 -7.94 4.31 3.97
N SER A 25 -8.45 4.35 2.74
CA SER A 25 -8.22 5.49 1.83
C SER A 25 -8.68 6.82 2.43
N ALA A 26 -9.72 6.83 3.26
CA ALA A 26 -10.20 8.03 3.96
C ALA A 26 -9.16 8.56 4.96
N ILE A 27 -8.54 7.67 5.75
CA ILE A 27 -7.46 8.03 6.70
C ILE A 27 -6.23 8.51 5.94
N ALA A 28 -5.81 7.81 4.88
CA ALA A 28 -4.67 8.19 4.05
C ALA A 28 -4.85 9.59 3.42
N MET A 29 -6.04 9.87 2.87
CA MET A 29 -6.39 11.20 2.35
C MET A 29 -6.39 12.27 3.43
N ALA A 30 -6.94 11.96 4.63
CA ALA A 30 -6.97 12.90 5.74
C ALA A 30 -5.54 13.23 6.22
N LYS A 31 -4.68 12.22 6.44
CA LYS A 31 -3.25 12.38 6.79
C LYS A 31 -2.51 13.29 5.81
N GLY A 32 -2.76 13.08 4.50
CA GLY A 32 -2.23 13.90 3.41
C GLY A 32 -2.80 15.33 3.34
N GLY A 33 -3.83 15.66 4.12
CA GLY A 33 -4.46 16.97 4.14
C GLY A 33 -3.68 18.06 4.90
N SER A 34 -4.39 19.13 5.30
CA SER A 34 -3.87 20.23 6.11
C SER A 34 -4.84 20.55 7.26
N GLY A 35 -4.36 21.28 8.26
CA GLY A 35 -5.15 21.75 9.40
C GLY A 35 -5.78 20.61 10.21
N ARG A 36 -6.97 20.85 10.77
CA ARG A 36 -7.68 19.92 11.65
C ARG A 36 -7.95 18.56 11.01
N ARG A 37 -8.18 18.51 9.69
CA ARG A 37 -8.42 17.26 8.97
C ARG A 37 -7.18 16.35 8.97
N ALA A 38 -5.99 16.93 8.77
CA ALA A 38 -4.74 16.17 8.84
C ALA A 38 -4.49 15.64 10.26
N LEU A 39 -4.73 16.45 11.29
CA LEU A 39 -4.60 16.01 12.68
C LEU A 39 -5.57 14.88 13.02
N ALA A 40 -6.83 14.96 12.58
CA ALA A 40 -7.80 13.88 12.77
C ALA A 40 -7.37 12.60 12.06
N GLY A 41 -6.86 12.67 10.82
CA GLY A 41 -6.36 11.51 10.08
C GLY A 41 -5.14 10.87 10.74
N LEU A 42 -4.18 11.68 11.21
CA LEU A 42 -3.02 11.22 11.95
C LEU A 42 -3.40 10.59 13.30
N GLY A 43 -4.34 11.22 14.05
CA GLY A 43 -4.84 10.69 15.31
C GLY A 43 -5.56 9.36 15.13
N ALA A 44 -6.45 9.26 14.13
CA ALA A 44 -7.15 8.01 13.82
C ALA A 44 -6.16 6.89 13.45
N HIS A 45 -5.13 7.20 12.66
CA HIS A 45 -4.09 6.23 12.32
C HIS A 45 -3.24 5.83 13.53
N GLY A 46 -2.84 6.79 14.37
CA GLY A 46 -2.13 6.51 15.63
C GLY A 46 -2.91 5.61 16.59
N LEU A 47 -4.24 5.74 16.64
CA LEU A 47 -5.12 4.85 17.39
C LEU A 47 -5.13 3.42 16.81
N ILE A 48 -5.10 3.27 15.48
CA ILE A 48 -4.99 1.96 14.83
C ILE A 48 -3.66 1.30 15.19
N VAL A 49 -2.55 2.04 15.12
CA VAL A 49 -1.22 1.55 15.52
C VAL A 49 -1.25 1.11 17.00
N ALA A 50 -1.79 1.94 17.90
CA ALA A 50 -1.93 1.61 19.31
C ALA A 50 -2.79 0.35 19.52
N ALA A 51 -3.90 0.20 18.78
CA ALA A 51 -4.74 -0.99 18.85
C ALA A 51 -4.00 -2.26 18.42
N CYS A 52 -3.18 -2.20 17.35
CA CYS A 52 -2.35 -3.33 16.91
C CYS A 52 -1.28 -3.71 17.94
N LEU A 53 -0.82 -2.76 18.74
CA LEU A 53 0.19 -2.96 19.82
C LEU A 53 -0.40 -3.28 21.17
N LEU A 54 -1.74 -3.26 21.33
CA LEU A 54 -2.42 -3.54 22.59
C LEU A 54 -1.98 -4.86 23.24
N PRO A 55 -1.82 -5.98 22.51
CA PRO A 55 -1.32 -7.22 23.12
C PRO A 55 0.02 -7.08 23.83
N VAL A 56 0.91 -6.21 23.32
CA VAL A 56 2.22 -5.94 23.93
C VAL A 56 2.07 -5.18 25.24
N GLY A 57 1.20 -4.17 25.29
CA GLY A 57 0.87 -3.45 26.52
C GLY A 57 0.34 -4.39 27.61
N LEU A 58 -0.57 -5.29 27.24
CA LEU A 58 -1.16 -6.28 28.14
C LEU A 58 -0.15 -7.33 28.59
N ALA A 59 0.75 -7.76 27.68
CA ALA A 59 1.73 -8.80 27.96
C ALA A 59 2.86 -8.34 28.90
N TYR A 60 3.34 -7.11 28.72
CA TYR A 60 4.55 -6.62 29.43
C TYR A 60 4.25 -5.57 30.52
N GLY A 61 2.98 -5.23 30.75
CA GLY A 61 2.61 -4.26 31.78
C GLY A 61 3.21 -2.87 31.54
N GLY A 62 3.83 -2.26 32.57
CA GLY A 62 4.39 -0.91 32.46
C GLY A 62 5.33 -0.69 31.27
N PRO A 63 6.38 -1.51 31.08
CA PRO A 63 7.25 -1.43 29.90
C PRO A 63 6.51 -1.60 28.56
N GLY A 64 5.52 -2.50 28.49
CA GLY A 64 4.69 -2.70 27.31
C GLY A 64 3.82 -1.48 26.97
N TRP A 65 3.23 -0.83 27.98
CA TRP A 65 2.48 0.41 27.78
C TRP A 65 3.37 1.57 27.35
N ALA A 66 4.58 1.69 27.92
CA ALA A 66 5.57 2.66 27.49
C ALA A 66 5.97 2.45 26.02
N PHE A 67 6.25 1.18 25.65
CA PHE A 67 6.53 0.79 24.28
C PHE A 67 5.40 1.21 23.32
N LEU A 68 4.15 0.88 23.65
CA LEU A 68 2.96 1.20 22.83
C LEU A 68 2.86 2.71 22.60
N VAL A 69 2.94 3.51 23.67
CA VAL A 69 2.79 4.97 23.57
C VAL A 69 3.93 5.58 22.75
N LEU A 70 5.17 5.21 23.03
CA LEU A 70 6.34 5.74 22.32
C LEU A 70 6.32 5.35 20.84
N THR A 71 5.95 4.11 20.52
CA THR A 71 5.83 3.65 19.15
C THR A 71 4.71 4.38 18.43
N ALA A 72 3.52 4.51 19.01
CA ALA A 72 2.40 5.21 18.36
C ALA A 72 2.70 6.70 18.14
N VAL A 73 3.33 7.39 19.10
CA VAL A 73 3.71 8.80 18.96
C VAL A 73 4.80 8.99 17.91
N SER A 74 5.86 8.18 17.94
CA SER A 74 6.92 8.25 16.93
C SER A 74 6.41 7.91 15.53
N HIS A 75 5.50 6.94 15.41
CA HIS A 75 4.86 6.56 14.15
C HIS A 75 4.12 7.76 13.53
N VAL A 76 3.27 8.44 14.30
CA VAL A 76 2.56 9.64 13.85
C VAL A 76 3.52 10.77 13.44
N ALA A 77 4.62 10.93 14.18
CA ALA A 77 5.63 11.95 13.88
C ALA A 77 6.36 11.66 12.56
N ILE A 78 6.76 10.41 12.33
CA ILE A 78 7.41 9.97 11.08
C ILE A 78 6.46 10.15 9.90
N ASP A 79 5.22 9.69 10.02
CA ASP A 79 4.17 9.87 9.00
C ASP A 79 3.99 11.34 8.61
N ARG A 80 3.96 12.23 9.62
CA ARG A 80 3.85 13.67 9.36
C ARG A 80 5.08 14.21 8.64
N ALA A 81 6.27 13.80 9.05
CA ALA A 81 7.52 14.17 8.41
C ALA A 81 7.56 13.72 6.93
N LYS A 82 7.19 12.48 6.64
CA LYS A 82 7.05 11.93 5.28
C LYS A 82 6.14 12.79 4.42
N VAL A 83 4.93 13.12 4.89
CA VAL A 83 3.98 13.96 4.14
C VAL A 83 4.59 15.32 3.79
N VAL A 84 5.26 15.98 4.75
CA VAL A 84 5.90 17.28 4.53
C VAL A 84 7.06 17.17 3.53
N LEU A 85 7.93 16.17 3.71
CA LEU A 85 9.11 15.97 2.86
C LEU A 85 8.71 15.59 1.43
N THR A 86 7.71 14.72 1.26
CA THR A 86 7.20 14.34 -0.07
C THR A 86 6.61 15.54 -0.80
N ARG A 87 5.85 16.41 -0.12
CA ARG A 87 5.33 17.65 -0.71
C ARG A 87 6.44 18.59 -1.14
N ARG A 88 7.48 18.77 -0.30
CA ARG A 88 8.64 19.61 -0.65
C ARG A 88 9.40 19.04 -1.84
N ALA A 89 9.60 17.72 -1.89
CA ALA A 89 10.26 17.05 -3.01
C ALA A 89 9.46 17.22 -4.32
N ALA A 90 8.14 17.06 -4.26
CA ALA A 90 7.26 17.26 -5.41
C ALA A 90 7.28 18.73 -5.91
N ALA A 91 7.17 19.70 -4.99
CA ALA A 91 7.23 21.11 -5.34
C ALA A 91 8.58 21.50 -5.97
N ALA A 92 9.69 20.98 -5.45
CA ALA A 92 11.02 21.22 -6.00
C ALA A 92 11.18 20.63 -7.42
N ALA A 93 10.64 19.41 -7.64
CA ALA A 93 10.70 18.76 -8.95
C ALA A 93 9.84 19.52 -9.99
N LEU A 94 8.66 20.00 -9.61
CA LEU A 94 7.82 20.83 -10.46
C LEU A 94 8.48 22.16 -10.81
N ALA A 95 9.07 22.85 -9.82
CA ALA A 95 9.80 24.09 -10.05
C ALA A 95 10.99 23.91 -11.00
N GLU A 96 11.69 22.79 -10.89
CA GLU A 96 12.79 22.45 -11.79
C GLU A 96 12.29 22.15 -13.21
N ALA A 97 11.19 21.42 -13.33
CA ALA A 97 10.56 21.15 -14.62
C ALA A 97 10.14 22.45 -15.32
N HIS A 98 9.51 23.38 -14.60
CA HIS A 98 9.13 24.70 -15.15
C HIS A 98 10.36 25.47 -15.65
N ARG A 99 11.44 25.53 -14.89
CA ARG A 99 12.70 26.20 -15.34
C ARG A 99 13.27 25.62 -16.62
N ARG A 100 13.13 24.32 -16.86
CA ARG A 100 13.62 23.65 -18.08
C ARG A 100 12.74 23.89 -19.30
N HIS A 101 11.45 24.19 -19.08
CA HIS A 101 10.46 24.36 -20.15
C HIS A 101 10.28 25.80 -20.63
N GLU A 102 11.04 26.77 -20.10
CA GLU A 102 11.08 28.16 -20.61
C GLU A 102 11.79 28.29 -21.98
N GLY A 103 12.21 27.19 -22.61
CA GLY A 103 12.74 27.10 -23.97
C GLY A 103 11.75 26.52 -24.97
N PRO A 104 11.78 26.93 -26.28
CA PRO A 104 10.76 26.55 -27.28
C PRO A 104 10.94 25.13 -27.85
N GLN A 105 11.34 24.14 -27.09
CA GLN A 105 11.56 22.79 -27.61
C GLN A 105 10.79 21.69 -26.87
N ARG A 106 9.87 21.09 -27.63
CA ARG A 106 9.36 19.71 -27.62
C ARG A 106 9.03 19.13 -26.25
N ALA A 107 7.75 19.08 -25.97
CA ALA A 107 7.16 18.18 -24.98
C ALA A 107 7.39 16.71 -25.37
N ASP A 108 8.60 16.21 -25.19
CA ASP A 108 8.85 14.78 -25.14
C ASP A 108 8.17 14.24 -23.88
N HIS A 109 7.47 13.12 -24.00
CA HIS A 109 6.67 12.52 -22.93
C HIS A 109 7.47 12.18 -21.64
N LEU A 110 8.79 12.19 -21.69
CA LEU A 110 9.74 12.17 -20.56
C LEU A 110 9.96 13.53 -19.88
N GLY A 111 9.52 14.64 -20.48
CA GLY A 111 9.58 16.00 -19.91
C GLY A 111 8.64 16.23 -18.73
N ARG A 112 7.82 15.24 -18.36
CA ARG A 112 7.03 15.29 -17.13
C ARG A 112 7.97 15.11 -15.95
N ALA A 113 7.89 16.03 -14.99
CA ALA A 113 8.76 16.04 -13.82
C ALA A 113 8.73 14.70 -13.11
N TRP A 114 9.75 13.86 -13.32
CA TRP A 114 9.93 12.60 -12.62
C TRP A 114 11.08 12.70 -11.61
N THR A 115 10.90 12.09 -10.45
CA THR A 115 11.94 12.00 -9.43
C THR A 115 11.75 10.74 -8.59
N PRO A 116 12.82 10.01 -8.24
CA PRO A 116 12.75 8.86 -7.33
C PRO A 116 12.55 9.26 -5.86
N ARG A 117 12.63 10.57 -5.52
CA ARG A 117 12.58 11.05 -4.13
C ARG A 117 11.33 10.59 -3.36
N PRO A 118 10.10 10.60 -3.91
CA PRO A 118 8.93 10.09 -3.19
C PRO A 118 9.03 8.60 -2.84
N ALA A 119 9.58 7.77 -3.74
CA ALA A 119 9.80 6.35 -3.48
C ALA A 119 10.91 6.14 -2.44
N ALA A 120 12.01 6.89 -2.53
CA ALA A 120 13.07 6.87 -1.52
C ALA A 120 12.56 7.30 -0.14
N LEU A 121 11.73 8.36 -0.06
CA LEU A 121 11.11 8.80 1.19
C LEU A 121 10.14 7.75 1.74
N PHE A 122 9.44 7.01 0.88
CA PHE A 122 8.58 5.92 1.30
C PHE A 122 9.40 4.77 1.92
N VAL A 123 10.48 4.35 1.28
CA VAL A 123 11.37 3.30 1.82
C VAL A 123 12.02 3.75 3.14
N LEU A 124 12.50 5.00 3.20
CA LEU A 124 13.09 5.57 4.42
C LEU A 124 12.08 5.65 5.57
N ASP A 125 10.84 5.99 5.27
CA ASP A 125 9.73 6.01 6.23
C ASP A 125 9.49 4.61 6.82
N GLN A 126 9.39 3.57 6.00
CA GLN A 126 9.23 2.20 6.47
C GLN A 126 10.44 1.76 7.32
N ALA A 127 11.65 2.05 6.86
CA ALA A 127 12.88 1.75 7.59
C ALA A 127 12.94 2.47 8.95
N ALA A 128 12.51 3.74 9.02
CA ALA A 128 12.49 4.51 10.26
C ALA A 128 11.48 3.95 11.27
N HIS A 129 10.27 3.56 10.84
CA HIS A 129 9.28 2.92 11.70
C HIS A 129 9.82 1.62 12.30
N LEU A 130 10.39 0.74 11.44
CA LEU A 130 10.94 -0.53 11.90
C LEU A 130 12.17 -0.35 12.82
N ALA A 131 13.05 0.60 12.50
CA ALA A 131 14.24 0.87 13.32
C ALA A 131 13.87 1.38 14.71
N ILE A 132 12.89 2.30 14.82
CA ILE A 132 12.42 2.80 16.12
C ILE A 132 11.70 1.69 16.88
N ALA A 133 10.83 0.92 16.26
CA ALA A 133 10.16 -0.19 16.91
C ALA A 133 11.14 -1.25 17.41
N ALA A 134 12.15 -1.61 16.60
CA ALA A 134 13.21 -2.54 17.01
C ALA A 134 14.09 -1.98 18.14
N GLY A 135 14.44 -0.69 18.10
CA GLY A 135 15.20 -0.03 19.15
C GLY A 135 14.44 0.01 20.47
N LEU A 136 13.17 0.41 20.46
CA LEU A 136 12.31 0.41 21.64
C LEU A 136 12.07 -1.01 22.17
N TRP A 137 11.88 -2.00 21.28
CA TRP A 137 11.79 -3.41 21.67
C TRP A 137 13.05 -3.88 22.39
N ALA A 138 14.24 -3.59 21.85
CA ALA A 138 15.49 -4.00 22.44
C ALA A 138 15.71 -3.40 23.84
N VAL A 139 15.30 -2.15 24.03
CA VAL A 139 15.50 -1.42 25.30
C VAL A 139 14.42 -1.72 26.34
N LEU A 140 13.15 -1.81 25.94
CA LEU A 140 12.02 -1.86 26.86
C LEU A 140 11.48 -3.28 27.09
N LEU A 141 11.54 -4.16 26.07
CA LEU A 141 10.88 -5.47 26.13
C LEU A 141 11.85 -6.63 26.30
N VAL A 142 13.03 -6.59 25.65
CA VAL A 142 14.03 -7.69 25.76
C VAL A 142 14.49 -7.93 27.21
N PRO A 143 14.72 -6.89 28.04
CA PRO A 143 15.18 -7.11 29.41
C PRO A 143 14.10 -7.57 30.40
N VAL A 144 12.81 -7.66 29.97
CA VAL A 144 11.70 -7.99 30.87
C VAL A 144 10.91 -9.19 30.36
N ALA A 145 10.42 -10.00 31.31
CA ALA A 145 9.52 -11.10 30.98
C ALA A 145 8.05 -10.62 30.91
N PRO A 146 7.18 -11.28 30.14
CA PRO A 146 5.75 -11.05 30.21
C PRO A 146 5.20 -11.29 31.62
N ILE A 147 4.18 -10.52 32.01
CA ILE A 147 3.56 -10.62 33.35
C ILE A 147 2.83 -11.97 33.53
N ALA A 148 2.83 -12.47 34.76
CA ALA A 148 2.23 -13.77 35.08
C ALA A 148 0.74 -13.89 34.69
N ALA A 149 -0.04 -12.81 34.82
CA ALA A 149 -1.45 -12.80 34.42
C ALA A 149 -1.62 -13.04 32.91
N TRP A 150 -0.74 -12.50 32.07
CA TRP A 150 -0.75 -12.73 30.61
C TRP A 150 -0.39 -14.18 30.28
N THR A 151 0.70 -14.69 30.85
CA THR A 151 1.14 -16.07 30.59
C THR A 151 0.11 -17.09 31.03
N SER A 152 -0.51 -16.91 32.23
CA SER A 152 -1.56 -17.80 32.71
C SER A 152 -2.83 -17.77 31.85
N THR A 153 -3.19 -16.59 31.32
CA THR A 153 -4.33 -16.46 30.39
C THR A 153 -4.08 -17.21 29.09
N ILE A 154 -2.89 -17.03 28.49
CA ILE A 154 -2.50 -17.74 27.27
C ILE A 154 -2.44 -19.24 27.51
N ASP A 155 -1.84 -19.68 28.63
CA ASP A 155 -1.79 -21.10 28.98
C ASP A 155 -3.18 -21.70 29.17
N GLY A 156 -4.10 -20.95 29.75
CA GLY A 156 -5.51 -21.35 29.86
C GLY A 156 -6.22 -21.50 28.50
N TRP A 157 -5.93 -20.63 27.55
CA TRP A 157 -6.49 -20.72 26.18
C TRP A 157 -5.90 -21.85 25.36
N LEU A 158 -4.59 -22.12 25.53
CA LEU A 158 -3.90 -23.19 24.81
C LEU A 158 -4.30 -24.59 25.34
N GLY A 159 -4.79 -24.68 26.58
CA GLY A 159 -5.33 -25.90 27.16
C GLY A 159 -4.31 -27.05 27.21
N GLY A 160 -4.42 -28.02 26.33
CA GLY A 160 -3.50 -29.17 26.23
C GLY A 160 -2.64 -29.18 24.97
N TRP A 161 -2.59 -28.08 24.24
CA TRP A 161 -1.77 -27.99 23.02
C TRP A 161 -0.28 -27.99 23.36
N ASP A 162 0.50 -28.69 22.54
CA ASP A 162 1.97 -28.67 22.62
C ASP A 162 2.48 -27.25 22.32
N ARG A 163 3.22 -26.68 23.30
CA ARG A 163 3.72 -25.30 23.22
C ARG A 163 4.73 -25.11 22.10
N ALA A 164 5.52 -26.14 21.76
CA ALA A 164 6.47 -26.07 20.66
C ALA A 164 5.70 -25.98 19.32
N VAL A 165 4.70 -26.83 19.13
CA VAL A 165 3.85 -26.78 17.92
C VAL A 165 3.13 -25.45 17.77
N VAL A 166 2.60 -24.91 18.86
CA VAL A 166 1.94 -23.58 18.83
C VAL A 166 2.95 -22.48 18.50
N HIS A 167 4.15 -22.52 19.10
CA HIS A 167 5.22 -21.57 18.77
C HIS A 167 5.57 -21.60 17.28
N ASP A 168 5.76 -22.78 16.72
CA ASP A 168 6.13 -22.94 15.32
C ASP A 168 5.03 -22.47 14.36
N VAL A 169 3.79 -22.84 14.65
CA VAL A 169 2.63 -22.40 13.84
C VAL A 169 2.45 -20.88 13.88
N VAL A 170 2.56 -20.28 15.07
CA VAL A 170 2.41 -18.82 15.23
C VAL A 170 3.58 -18.11 14.55
N SER A 171 4.81 -18.60 14.71
CA SER A 171 6.01 -18.03 14.06
C SER A 171 5.88 -18.06 12.55
N ALA A 172 5.53 -19.22 11.99
CA ALA A 172 5.30 -19.36 10.55
C ALA A 172 4.17 -18.44 10.06
N ALA A 173 3.04 -18.39 10.77
CA ALA A 173 1.91 -17.54 10.40
C ALA A 173 2.29 -16.05 10.40
N VAL A 174 2.99 -15.56 11.42
CA VAL A 174 3.42 -14.16 11.54
C VAL A 174 4.35 -13.78 10.38
N VAL A 175 5.36 -14.62 10.09
CA VAL A 175 6.31 -14.35 9.01
C VAL A 175 5.62 -14.41 7.64
N LEU A 176 4.80 -15.42 7.38
CA LEU A 176 4.12 -15.58 6.08
C LEU A 176 3.06 -14.50 5.85
N LEU A 177 2.32 -14.07 6.88
CA LEU A 177 1.38 -12.94 6.76
C LEU A 177 2.11 -11.62 6.49
N SER A 178 3.23 -11.37 7.19
CA SER A 178 4.07 -10.19 6.93
C SER A 178 4.57 -10.20 5.47
N LEU A 179 5.08 -11.33 5.00
CA LEU A 179 5.55 -11.52 3.64
C LEU A 179 4.43 -11.30 2.60
N ALA A 180 3.22 -11.78 2.88
CA ALA A 180 2.06 -11.56 2.02
C ALA A 180 1.68 -10.09 1.93
N ILE A 181 1.63 -9.37 3.06
CA ILE A 181 1.30 -7.92 3.07
C ILE A 181 2.34 -7.13 2.28
N VAL A 182 3.64 -7.39 2.50
CA VAL A 182 4.72 -6.73 1.76
C VAL A 182 4.57 -6.95 0.26
N ASN A 183 4.34 -8.17 -0.20
CA ASN A 183 4.30 -8.48 -1.63
C ASN A 183 2.98 -8.09 -2.32
N ILE A 184 1.86 -8.06 -1.60
CA ILE A 184 0.56 -7.72 -2.18
C ILE A 184 0.34 -6.20 -2.17
N GLN A 185 0.65 -5.52 -1.07
CA GLN A 185 0.26 -4.11 -0.86
C GLN A 185 1.45 -3.16 -0.90
N ASP A 186 2.48 -3.35 -0.07
CA ASP A 186 3.63 -2.46 0.05
C ASP A 186 4.41 -2.36 -1.26
N ALA A 187 4.80 -3.49 -1.85
CA ALA A 187 5.50 -3.53 -3.13
C ALA A 187 4.69 -2.90 -4.26
N ALA A 188 3.37 -3.11 -4.31
CA ALA A 188 2.52 -2.50 -5.32
C ALA A 188 2.46 -0.97 -5.17
N LEU A 189 2.42 -0.48 -3.93
CA LEU A 189 2.44 0.95 -3.63
C LEU A 189 3.81 1.56 -3.97
N LEU A 190 4.91 0.92 -3.56
CA LEU A 190 6.27 1.37 -3.87
C LEU A 190 6.50 1.50 -5.38
N VAL A 191 6.15 0.47 -6.15
CA VAL A 191 6.26 0.49 -7.61
C VAL A 191 5.40 1.60 -8.19
N ALA A 192 4.16 1.76 -7.73
CA ALA A 192 3.27 2.81 -8.19
C ALA A 192 3.84 4.21 -7.93
N ILE A 193 4.44 4.46 -6.75
CA ILE A 193 5.09 5.73 -6.42
C ILE A 193 6.33 5.97 -7.28
N LEU A 194 7.15 4.92 -7.48
CA LEU A 194 8.41 5.01 -8.23
C LEU A 194 8.18 5.37 -9.70
N VAL A 195 7.11 4.86 -10.27
CA VAL A 195 6.87 4.91 -11.72
C VAL A 195 6.01 6.12 -12.13
N ARG A 196 5.29 6.77 -11.19
CA ARG A 196 4.40 7.91 -11.49
C ARG A 196 5.16 9.23 -11.68
N PRO A 197 4.83 10.02 -12.72
CA PRO A 197 5.29 11.41 -12.84
C PRO A 197 4.76 12.27 -11.69
N VAL A 198 5.53 13.29 -11.28
CA VAL A 198 5.20 14.18 -10.16
C VAL A 198 3.92 14.99 -10.41
N GLU A 199 3.66 15.37 -11.66
CA GLU A 199 2.45 16.11 -12.04
C GLU A 199 1.16 15.34 -11.77
N GLN A 200 1.16 14.03 -12.02
CA GLN A 200 0.05 13.16 -11.67
C GLN A 200 -0.10 13.02 -10.14
N SER A 201 1.01 13.05 -9.38
CA SER A 201 0.98 12.99 -7.93
C SER A 201 0.49 14.29 -7.28
N ALA A 202 0.78 15.45 -7.86
CA ALA A 202 0.33 16.75 -7.36
C ALA A 202 -1.17 17.00 -7.63
N GLY A 203 -1.70 16.47 -8.73
CA GLY A 203 -3.13 16.50 -9.07
C GLY A 203 -3.96 15.47 -8.31
N GLU A 204 -3.37 14.34 -7.98
CA GLU A 204 -3.98 13.18 -7.29
C GLU A 204 -3.77 13.17 -5.76
N THR A 205 -3.45 14.28 -5.12
CA THR A 205 -3.77 14.43 -3.68
C THR A 205 -5.27 14.30 -3.41
N ARG A 206 -6.04 14.04 -4.47
CA ARG A 206 -7.36 13.41 -4.50
C ARG A 206 -7.26 11.89 -4.70
N TRP A 207 -6.72 11.17 -3.75
CA TRP A 207 -6.95 9.73 -3.68
C TRP A 207 -8.46 9.47 -3.56
N GLY A 208 -9.07 8.98 -4.66
CA GLY A 208 -10.45 8.46 -4.66
C GLY A 208 -11.59 9.45 -4.90
N GLY A 209 -11.36 10.66 -5.40
CA GLY A 209 -12.43 11.58 -5.81
C GLY A 209 -12.46 11.76 -7.33
N ARG A 210 -13.61 11.53 -7.96
CA ARG A 210 -13.87 11.88 -9.36
C ARG A 210 -13.37 13.30 -9.65
N VAL A 211 -12.47 13.44 -10.62
CA VAL A 211 -12.24 14.71 -11.29
C VAL A 211 -13.48 14.95 -12.14
N ALA A 212 -14.39 15.82 -11.69
CA ALA A 212 -15.33 16.44 -12.57
C ALA A 212 -14.53 17.38 -13.49
N PRO A 213 -14.75 17.38 -14.82
CA PRO A 213 -14.16 18.38 -15.67
C PRO A 213 -14.59 19.75 -15.19
N ALA A 214 -13.65 20.70 -15.13
CA ALA A 214 -13.95 22.10 -14.88
C ALA A 214 -14.72 22.62 -16.09
N THR A 215 -16.04 22.49 -16.06
CA THR A 215 -16.93 23.28 -16.91
C THR A 215 -17.08 24.62 -16.20
N ASN A 216 -16.58 25.68 -16.84
CA ASN A 216 -16.96 27.04 -16.47
C ASN A 216 -18.51 27.11 -16.47
N PRO A 217 -19.15 27.45 -15.36
CA PRO A 217 -20.58 27.70 -15.37
C PRO A 217 -20.80 29.03 -16.12
N GLY A 218 -21.40 28.97 -17.31
CA GLY A 218 -22.02 30.11 -17.90
C GLY A 218 -23.15 30.64 -16.97
N PRO A 219 -23.49 31.92 -17.01
CA PRO A 219 -24.33 32.57 -16.00
C PRO A 219 -25.83 32.25 -16.03
N ASP A 220 -26.31 31.23 -16.69
CA ASP A 220 -27.73 30.88 -16.79
C ASP A 220 -28.00 29.38 -16.69
N ALA A 221 -28.02 28.83 -15.47
CA ALA A 221 -28.65 27.53 -15.23
C ALA A 221 -29.33 27.53 -13.85
N ALA A 222 -30.66 27.61 -13.87
CA ALA A 222 -31.53 27.45 -12.71
C ALA A 222 -31.43 26.04 -12.11
N PRO A 223 -31.61 25.85 -10.79
CA PRO A 223 -31.48 24.56 -10.14
C PRO A 223 -32.75 23.70 -10.39
N THR A 224 -32.64 22.64 -11.16
CA THR A 224 -33.67 21.58 -11.20
C THR A 224 -33.52 20.65 -10.01
N ALA A 225 -34.46 20.71 -9.09
CA ALA A 225 -34.63 19.76 -8.01
C ALA A 225 -35.07 18.40 -8.57
N GLY A 226 -34.17 17.41 -8.56
CA GLY A 226 -34.45 16.01 -8.83
C GLY A 226 -34.14 15.16 -7.61
N GLY A 227 -35.14 14.80 -6.82
CA GLY A 227 -35.02 13.91 -5.67
C GLY A 227 -34.76 12.48 -6.10
N GLY A 228 -33.52 12.01 -5.99
CA GLY A 228 -33.11 10.62 -6.09
C GLY A 228 -32.63 10.10 -4.73
N SER A 229 -33.26 9.06 -4.23
CA SER A 229 -32.87 8.39 -2.98
C SER A 229 -31.40 7.98 -2.99
N PRO A 230 -30.67 8.09 -1.87
CA PRO A 230 -29.26 7.76 -1.82
C PRO A 230 -29.06 6.24 -1.92
N ILE A 231 -28.54 5.78 -3.06
CA ILE A 231 -28.07 4.40 -3.24
C ILE A 231 -26.89 4.20 -2.29
N ARG A 232 -27.05 3.32 -1.31
CA ARG A 232 -25.92 2.93 -0.43
C ARG A 232 -24.97 2.05 -1.22
N ARG A 233 -23.82 2.62 -1.57
CA ARG A 233 -22.70 1.90 -2.21
C ARG A 233 -21.67 1.55 -1.16
N TRP A 234 -21.43 0.27 -0.96
CA TRP A 234 -20.32 -0.24 -0.17
C TRP A 234 -19.21 -0.69 -1.11
N SER A 235 -18.00 -0.17 -0.92
CA SER A 235 -16.81 -0.63 -1.64
C SER A 235 -15.81 -1.15 -0.63
N LEU A 236 -15.46 -2.42 -0.74
CA LEU A 236 -14.36 -3.04 0.00
C LEU A 236 -13.16 -3.13 -0.93
N ARG A 237 -12.06 -2.47 -0.56
CA ARG A 237 -10.81 -2.52 -1.30
C ARG A 237 -9.75 -3.24 -0.49
N ILE A 238 -9.31 -4.39 -0.96
CA ILE A 238 -8.21 -5.18 -0.37
C ILE A 238 -7.09 -5.24 -1.40
N GLY A 239 -6.03 -4.42 -1.23
CA GLY A 239 -4.93 -4.33 -2.17
C GLY A 239 -5.38 -3.94 -3.58
N PRO A 240 -4.98 -4.68 -4.63
CA PRO A 240 -5.39 -4.44 -6.01
C PRO A 240 -6.84 -4.87 -6.31
N PHE A 241 -7.51 -5.54 -5.37
CA PHE A 241 -8.87 -6.04 -5.55
C PHE A 241 -9.91 -5.04 -5.06
N ASP A 242 -10.84 -4.66 -5.96
CA ASP A 242 -11.97 -3.76 -5.67
C ASP A 242 -13.27 -4.56 -5.84
N ALA A 243 -13.87 -4.96 -4.72
CA ALA A 243 -15.17 -5.63 -4.71
C ALA A 243 -16.27 -4.59 -4.48
N ARG A 244 -17.18 -4.41 -5.47
CA ARG A 244 -18.36 -3.57 -5.38
C ARG A 244 -19.60 -4.44 -5.18
N ILE A 245 -20.33 -4.17 -4.12
CA ILE A 245 -21.66 -4.72 -3.92
C ILE A 245 -22.64 -3.57 -4.19
N GLU A 246 -23.36 -3.63 -5.30
CA GLU A 246 -24.49 -2.73 -5.61
C GLU A 246 -25.77 -3.47 -5.26
N ALA A 247 -26.52 -2.95 -4.31
CA ALA A 247 -27.89 -3.41 -4.06
C ALA A 247 -28.82 -2.60 -4.97
N GLU A 248 -29.33 -3.20 -6.03
CA GLU A 248 -30.42 -2.62 -6.81
C GLU A 248 -31.75 -2.78 -6.06
N PRO A 249 -32.54 -1.70 -5.93
CA PRO A 249 -33.93 -1.84 -5.55
C PRO A 249 -34.70 -2.38 -6.77
N GLY A 250 -35.21 -3.59 -6.69
CA GLY A 250 -36.04 -4.18 -7.76
C GLY A 250 -37.29 -3.34 -8.02
N GLY A 251 -37.38 -2.81 -9.24
CA GLY A 251 -38.58 -2.21 -9.78
C GLY A 251 -38.66 -2.50 -11.29
N PRO A 252 -39.84 -2.86 -11.85
CA PRO A 252 -39.95 -3.28 -13.24
C PRO A 252 -39.82 -2.09 -14.19
N GLN A 253 -38.96 -2.22 -15.21
CA GLN A 253 -38.88 -1.26 -16.31
C GLN A 253 -39.90 -1.62 -17.39
N PRO A 254 -40.71 -0.65 -17.87
CA PRO A 254 -41.49 -0.82 -19.08
C PRO A 254 -40.69 -0.37 -20.31
N GLY A 255 -40.60 -1.26 -21.25
CA GLY A 255 -40.50 -1.10 -22.70
C GLY A 255 -39.68 0.04 -23.33
N SER A 256 -38.55 -0.28 -23.95
CA SER A 256 -37.94 0.55 -24.99
C SER A 256 -37.85 -0.21 -26.32
N ARG A 257 -38.42 0.44 -27.36
CA ARG A 257 -38.47 0.01 -28.77
C ARG A 257 -37.09 0.03 -29.42
N PRO A 258 -36.84 -0.81 -30.45
CA PRO A 258 -35.61 -0.78 -31.24
C PRO A 258 -35.72 0.26 -32.36
N GLY A 259 -34.69 1.06 -32.52
CA GLY A 259 -34.58 2.06 -33.62
C GLY A 259 -33.14 2.27 -34.09
N ALA A 260 -32.89 1.81 -35.29
CA ALA A 260 -31.99 2.33 -36.32
C ALA A 260 -30.47 2.46 -36.08
N ALA A 261 -29.78 1.78 -37.01
CA ALA A 261 -28.37 1.89 -37.36
C ALA A 261 -27.91 3.32 -37.70
N GLY A 262 -26.72 3.70 -37.22
CA GLY A 262 -25.99 4.88 -37.65
C GLY A 262 -24.50 4.64 -37.48
N SER A 263 -23.80 4.44 -38.61
CA SER A 263 -22.35 4.39 -38.73
C SER A 263 -21.73 5.74 -38.43
N GLY A 264 -20.64 5.77 -37.67
CA GLY A 264 -19.87 7.00 -37.42
C GLY A 264 -18.64 6.75 -36.55
N ALA A 265 -17.51 6.69 -37.22
CA ALA A 265 -16.13 6.95 -36.91
C ALA A 265 -15.74 7.33 -35.44
N ASP A 266 -14.67 6.65 -34.99
CA ASP A 266 -13.58 7.10 -34.17
C ASP A 266 -13.73 8.41 -33.37
N SER A 267 -13.75 8.27 -32.07
CA SER A 267 -13.12 9.22 -31.17
C SER A 267 -12.66 8.50 -29.88
N SER A 268 -11.36 8.28 -29.80
CA SER A 268 -10.64 7.81 -28.64
C SER A 268 -10.74 8.86 -27.50
N THR A 269 -11.80 8.78 -26.69
CA THR A 269 -11.87 9.49 -25.42
C THR A 269 -11.14 8.68 -24.36
N HIS A 270 -9.89 9.06 -24.08
CA HIS A 270 -9.18 8.65 -22.87
C HIS A 270 -9.87 9.26 -21.64
N GLY A 271 -10.92 8.62 -21.19
CA GLY A 271 -11.54 8.91 -19.90
C GLY A 271 -10.71 8.34 -18.77
N SER A 272 -10.16 9.19 -17.92
CA SER A 272 -9.58 8.83 -16.62
C SER A 272 -10.69 8.38 -15.65
N GLY A 273 -11.26 7.20 -15.91
CA GLY A 273 -12.14 6.46 -15.00
C GLY A 273 -11.34 5.57 -14.03
N PRO A 274 -11.99 4.87 -13.10
CA PRO A 274 -11.35 3.87 -12.26
C PRO A 274 -10.58 2.90 -13.16
N LEU A 275 -9.31 2.57 -12.78
CA LEU A 275 -8.33 1.82 -13.58
C LEU A 275 -9.02 0.86 -14.56
N GLY A 276 -8.88 1.10 -15.86
CA GLY A 276 -9.54 0.29 -16.88
C GLY A 276 -9.21 -1.20 -16.72
N PRO A 277 -9.97 -2.11 -17.32
CA PRO A 277 -9.78 -3.56 -17.18
C PRO A 277 -8.32 -3.99 -17.36
N ASN A 278 -7.60 -3.37 -18.28
CA ASN A 278 -6.18 -3.66 -18.57
C ASN A 278 -5.23 -3.28 -17.43
N ALA A 279 -5.51 -2.19 -16.68
CA ALA A 279 -4.67 -1.77 -15.55
C ALA A 279 -4.87 -2.67 -14.33
N ARG A 280 -6.08 -3.20 -14.12
CA ARG A 280 -6.36 -4.18 -13.06
C ARG A 280 -5.67 -5.50 -13.34
N VAL A 281 -5.74 -5.99 -14.57
CA VAL A 281 -5.05 -7.21 -15.00
C VAL A 281 -3.54 -7.06 -14.79
N GLY A 282 -2.95 -5.94 -15.17
CA GLY A 282 -1.52 -5.67 -14.95
C GLY A 282 -1.12 -5.70 -13.48
N ALA A 283 -1.93 -5.12 -12.58
CA ALA A 283 -1.68 -5.15 -11.14
C ALA A 283 -1.76 -6.58 -10.57
N THR A 284 -2.75 -7.37 -10.99
CA THR A 284 -2.91 -8.77 -10.59
C THR A 284 -1.73 -9.62 -11.05
N ILE A 285 -1.29 -9.47 -12.30
CA ILE A 285 -0.11 -10.15 -12.83
C ILE A 285 1.12 -9.82 -11.97
N GLY A 286 1.33 -8.55 -11.62
CA GLY A 286 2.44 -8.15 -10.76
C GLY A 286 2.42 -8.79 -9.37
N VAL A 287 1.24 -9.00 -8.77
CA VAL A 287 1.11 -9.72 -7.50
C VAL A 287 1.47 -11.20 -7.67
N LEU A 288 0.93 -11.86 -8.71
CA LEU A 288 1.21 -13.28 -8.99
C LEU A 288 2.70 -13.52 -9.25
N GLU A 289 3.35 -12.65 -10.02
CA GLU A 289 4.79 -12.71 -10.28
C GLU A 289 5.59 -12.62 -8.97
N ARG A 290 5.26 -11.69 -8.07
CA ARG A 290 5.95 -11.57 -6.77
C ARG A 290 5.73 -12.78 -5.89
N ILE A 291 4.51 -13.30 -5.81
CA ILE A 291 4.22 -14.52 -5.05
C ILE A 291 5.06 -15.70 -5.59
N LEU A 292 5.14 -15.85 -6.91
CA LEU A 292 5.94 -16.91 -7.54
C LEU A 292 7.44 -16.75 -7.23
N ILE A 293 7.98 -15.54 -7.32
CA ILE A 293 9.38 -15.24 -6.97
C ILE A 293 9.63 -15.55 -5.49
N VAL A 294 8.74 -15.15 -4.59
CA VAL A 294 8.84 -15.44 -3.16
C VAL A 294 8.88 -16.96 -2.90
N VAL A 295 8.01 -17.74 -3.56
CA VAL A 295 8.02 -19.21 -3.45
C VAL A 295 9.37 -19.78 -3.89
N PHE A 296 9.93 -19.30 -5.01
CA PHE A 296 11.24 -19.75 -5.48
C PHE A 296 12.36 -19.41 -4.49
N VAL A 297 12.33 -18.23 -3.90
CA VAL A 297 13.31 -17.81 -2.87
C VAL A 297 13.18 -18.66 -1.60
N LEU A 298 11.96 -18.91 -1.12
CA LEU A 298 11.72 -19.72 0.07
C LEU A 298 12.14 -21.19 -0.13
N THR A 299 11.99 -21.72 -1.35
CA THR A 299 12.38 -23.10 -1.69
C THR A 299 13.84 -23.26 -2.14
N GLY A 300 14.63 -22.16 -2.17
CA GLY A 300 16.02 -22.18 -2.63
C GLY A 300 16.18 -22.38 -4.15
N SER A 301 15.16 -22.03 -4.91
CA SER A 301 15.12 -22.17 -6.38
C SER A 301 15.31 -20.83 -7.09
N GLU A 302 16.22 -19.99 -6.60
CA GLU A 302 16.42 -18.60 -7.06
C GLU A 302 16.72 -18.50 -8.57
N ALA A 303 17.34 -19.52 -9.16
CA ALA A 303 17.59 -19.58 -10.61
C ALA A 303 16.28 -19.52 -11.43
N ALA A 304 15.16 -19.99 -10.88
CA ALA A 304 13.86 -19.97 -11.54
C ALA A 304 13.27 -18.54 -11.66
N VAL A 305 13.75 -17.59 -10.87
CA VAL A 305 13.35 -16.17 -10.96
C VAL A 305 13.66 -15.60 -12.34
N GLY A 306 14.78 -16.01 -12.95
CA GLY A 306 15.15 -15.63 -14.31
C GLY A 306 14.09 -16.02 -15.35
N PHE A 307 13.44 -17.15 -15.21
CA PHE A 307 12.36 -17.59 -16.12
C PHE A 307 11.12 -16.69 -16.00
N VAL A 308 10.76 -16.28 -14.77
CA VAL A 308 9.61 -15.36 -14.57
C VAL A 308 9.86 -14.03 -15.25
N VAL A 309 11.05 -13.46 -15.08
CA VAL A 309 11.43 -12.19 -15.70
C VAL A 309 11.49 -12.32 -17.22
N ALA A 310 12.06 -13.40 -17.74
CA ALA A 310 12.15 -13.67 -19.18
C ALA A 310 10.74 -13.83 -19.80
N ALA A 311 9.86 -14.64 -19.18
CA ALA A 311 8.49 -14.85 -19.65
C ALA A 311 7.70 -13.52 -19.68
N LYS A 312 7.83 -12.69 -18.64
CA LYS A 312 7.21 -11.38 -18.58
C LYS A 312 7.69 -10.46 -19.68
N THR A 313 9.01 -10.42 -19.93
CA THR A 313 9.63 -9.59 -20.97
C THR A 313 9.19 -10.05 -22.36
N LEU A 314 9.18 -11.36 -22.60
CA LEU A 314 8.74 -11.94 -23.87
C LEU A 314 7.26 -11.62 -24.16
N ALA A 315 6.39 -11.71 -23.15
CA ALA A 315 4.97 -11.39 -23.28
C ALA A 315 4.70 -9.92 -23.70
N ARG A 316 5.66 -9.02 -23.44
CA ARG A 316 5.56 -7.59 -23.75
C ARG A 316 6.56 -7.12 -24.80
N PHE A 317 7.25 -8.03 -25.47
CA PHE A 317 8.33 -7.73 -26.41
C PHE A 317 7.96 -6.66 -27.44
N ARG A 318 6.77 -6.75 -28.03
CA ARG A 318 6.30 -5.76 -29.04
C ARG A 318 6.10 -4.34 -28.50
N LEU A 319 5.92 -4.18 -27.16
CA LEU A 319 5.74 -2.88 -26.52
C LEU A 319 7.10 -2.26 -26.15
N LEU A 320 8.18 -3.03 -26.15
CA LEU A 320 9.52 -2.56 -25.78
C LEU A 320 10.21 -1.78 -26.89
N ASP A 321 9.64 -1.71 -28.09
CA ASP A 321 10.11 -0.84 -29.18
C ASP A 321 9.88 0.65 -28.84
N ASP A 322 8.89 0.96 -27.99
CA ASP A 322 8.71 2.28 -27.40
C ASP A 322 9.68 2.47 -26.24
N ARG A 323 10.61 3.41 -26.41
CA ARG A 323 11.68 3.68 -25.43
C ARG A 323 11.13 4.09 -24.07
N ASP A 324 10.14 4.96 -24.03
CA ASP A 324 9.55 5.48 -22.79
C ASP A 324 8.86 4.36 -22.03
N PHE A 325 8.12 3.51 -22.76
CA PHE A 325 7.52 2.31 -22.18
C PHE A 325 8.57 1.32 -21.67
N ALA A 326 9.67 1.12 -22.41
CA ALA A 326 10.73 0.18 -22.02
C ALA A 326 11.43 0.61 -20.73
N GLU A 327 11.78 1.90 -20.59
CA GLU A 327 12.40 2.46 -19.38
C GLU A 327 11.48 2.33 -18.18
N TYR A 328 10.22 2.70 -18.32
CA TYR A 328 9.18 2.57 -17.29
C TYR A 328 8.96 1.11 -16.87
N TYR A 329 8.84 0.23 -17.84
CA TYR A 329 8.65 -1.21 -17.63
C TYR A 329 9.84 -1.84 -16.89
N LEU A 330 11.06 -1.49 -17.31
CA LEU A 330 12.28 -2.00 -16.70
C LEU A 330 12.39 -1.55 -15.24
N LEU A 331 12.19 -0.26 -14.96
CA LEU A 331 12.25 0.30 -13.62
C LEU A 331 11.23 -0.37 -12.68
N GLY A 332 9.98 -0.49 -13.11
CA GLY A 332 8.92 -1.13 -12.33
C GLY A 332 9.15 -2.61 -12.11
N THR A 333 9.69 -3.32 -13.12
CA THR A 333 9.98 -4.74 -13.02
C THR A 333 11.15 -5.00 -12.07
N LEU A 334 12.26 -4.28 -12.21
CA LEU A 334 13.43 -4.43 -11.32
C LEU A 334 13.07 -4.11 -9.87
N ALA A 335 12.34 -3.03 -9.62
CA ALA A 335 11.89 -2.70 -8.26
C ALA A 335 10.98 -3.80 -7.68
N SER A 336 10.03 -4.30 -8.46
CA SER A 336 9.11 -5.37 -8.04
C SER A 336 9.86 -6.67 -7.70
N VAL A 337 10.79 -7.08 -8.56
CA VAL A 337 11.61 -8.30 -8.36
C VAL A 337 12.53 -8.14 -7.14
N ALA A 338 13.17 -6.98 -6.99
CA ALA A 338 14.05 -6.71 -5.85
C ALA A 338 13.30 -6.81 -4.51
N VAL A 339 12.09 -6.23 -4.42
CA VAL A 339 11.27 -6.35 -3.19
C VAL A 339 10.90 -7.80 -2.91
N ALA A 340 10.49 -8.57 -3.93
CA ALA A 340 10.12 -9.97 -3.75
C ALA A 340 11.31 -10.84 -3.30
N ILE A 341 12.50 -10.63 -3.87
CA ILE A 341 13.71 -11.36 -3.48
C ILE A 341 14.12 -10.99 -2.05
N VAL A 342 14.26 -9.68 -1.76
CA VAL A 342 14.72 -9.23 -0.45
C VAL A 342 13.76 -9.68 0.65
N SER A 343 12.45 -9.47 0.46
CA SER A 343 11.45 -9.90 1.46
C SER A 343 11.41 -11.42 1.62
N GLY A 344 11.58 -12.19 0.53
CA GLY A 344 11.67 -13.64 0.56
C GLY A 344 12.90 -14.14 1.32
N LEU A 345 14.09 -13.54 1.11
CA LEU A 345 15.31 -13.88 1.83
C LEU A 345 15.19 -13.56 3.33
N VAL A 346 14.63 -12.40 3.68
CA VAL A 346 14.37 -12.01 5.08
C VAL A 346 13.41 -13.00 5.74
N ALA A 347 12.32 -13.36 5.06
CA ALA A 347 11.35 -14.32 5.59
C ALA A 347 11.98 -15.71 5.76
N ARG A 348 12.78 -16.18 4.79
CA ARG A 348 13.51 -17.46 4.90
C ARG A 348 14.47 -17.46 6.09
N ALA A 349 15.24 -16.38 6.28
CA ALA A 349 16.12 -16.24 7.44
C ALA A 349 15.33 -16.22 8.76
N ALA A 350 14.20 -15.49 8.82
CA ALA A 350 13.36 -15.45 10.00
C ALA A 350 12.76 -16.83 10.33
N LEU A 351 12.26 -17.55 9.31
CA LEU A 351 11.73 -18.91 9.50
C LEU A 351 12.80 -19.88 9.99
N THR A 352 14.01 -19.86 9.41
CA THR A 352 15.10 -20.72 9.87
C THR A 352 15.56 -20.41 11.28
N THR A 353 15.46 -19.15 11.74
CA THR A 353 15.85 -18.76 13.09
C THR A 353 14.76 -19.05 14.13
N LEU A 354 13.48 -18.98 13.75
CA LEU A 354 12.35 -19.16 14.66
C LEU A 354 11.91 -20.63 14.77
N LEU A 355 12.13 -21.45 13.73
CA LEU A 355 11.69 -22.84 13.67
C LEU A 355 12.85 -23.85 13.79
N GLY A 356 14.10 -23.41 13.69
CA GLY A 356 15.32 -24.25 13.83
C GLY A 356 15.93 -24.10 15.18
#